data_0626b554cede236907374b92444ed497
#
_entry.id   0626b554cede236907374b92444ed497
#
_cell.length_a   1.000
_cell.length_b   1.000
_cell.length_c   1.000
_cell.angle_alpha   90.00
_cell.angle_beta   90.00
_cell.angle_gamma   90.00
#
_symmetry.space_group_name_H-M   'P 1'
#
loop_
_entity.id
_entity.type
_entity.pdbx_description
1 polymer ?
#
loop_
_entity_poly.entity_id
_entity_poly.type
_entity_poly.pdbx_seq_one_letter_code
_entity_poly.pdbx_strand_id
1 'polypeptide(L)'
;MLLHLVDFGGAQIRAYSGRSLIRSLVTAGYLAIGIIFLVYGYSEQQQILRIAGIAVLSIGGLIAWLAALRRYRIIADTPTAVLRSAAQGYVELVGTCRAIPGSDLLLYGKAPPCLWYLATILEQNRSFSKTRTTTRFERSEDTFLIEDGTGECVIDPEHAEVLSAHQTSWRNGDTYYRVCYLLPGDQLYAIGDMRTLRAADGTLDRRADVSALLREWKTDRAALVQRFDTNGDGEIDLQEWQGAVSAAGRDVDARHREMRLQPGLHLMRAPDDGRPFLLSNRDPGELRKRYRWRAWFHLTVFVASSAWGMTSLLARAP
;
A
#
# COMPACT_ATOMS: atom_id res chain seq x y z
N MET A 1 12.70 -27.50 -25.36
CA MET A 1 14.05 -27.18 -24.89
C MET A 1 14.26 -25.68 -24.66
N LEU A 2 13.21 -24.85 -24.71
CA LEU A 2 13.25 -23.39 -24.44
C LEU A 2 12.53 -22.98 -23.14
N LEU A 3 12.05 -23.93 -22.35
CA LEU A 3 11.31 -23.71 -21.10
C LEU A 3 12.19 -23.76 -19.83
N HIS A 4 13.50 -24.05 -19.97
CA HIS A 4 14.46 -24.05 -18.86
C HIS A 4 15.17 -22.71 -18.63
N LEU A 5 14.97 -21.72 -19.52
CA LEU A 5 15.64 -20.41 -19.45
C LEU A 5 14.81 -19.33 -18.73
N VAL A 6 13.64 -19.66 -18.17
CA VAL A 6 12.89 -18.78 -17.26
C VAL A 6 13.04 -19.27 -15.81
N ASP A 7 14.18 -19.81 -15.48
CA ASP A 7 14.65 -19.86 -14.11
C ASP A 7 15.21 -18.46 -13.79
N PHE A 8 14.28 -17.54 -13.50
CA PHE A 8 14.65 -16.28 -12.89
C PHE A 8 15.19 -16.59 -11.50
N GLY A 9 16.46 -16.96 -11.46
CA GLY A 9 17.22 -17.09 -10.24
C GLY A 9 16.98 -15.87 -9.37
N GLY A 10 16.28 -16.04 -8.26
CA GLY A 10 16.07 -14.99 -7.26
C GLY A 10 15.17 -13.81 -7.66
N ALA A 11 14.43 -13.87 -8.78
CA ALA A 11 13.43 -12.86 -9.11
C ALA A 11 12.26 -12.99 -8.10
N GLN A 12 12.41 -12.28 -7.01
CA GLN A 12 11.42 -12.14 -5.95
C GLN A 12 10.13 -11.66 -6.58
N ILE A 13 9.09 -12.45 -6.41
CA ILE A 13 7.75 -12.04 -6.78
C ILE A 13 7.40 -10.85 -5.91
N ARG A 14 7.32 -9.70 -6.52
CA ARG A 14 6.70 -8.53 -5.94
C ARG A 14 5.21 -8.79 -5.99
N ALA A 15 4.53 -8.65 -4.85
CA ALA A 15 3.09 -8.43 -4.84
C ALA A 15 2.86 -7.09 -5.53
N TYR A 16 2.66 -7.14 -6.83
CA TYR A 16 2.48 -5.94 -7.61
C TYR A 16 1.02 -5.50 -7.55
N SER A 17 0.78 -4.27 -7.12
CA SER A 17 -0.40 -3.58 -7.61
C SER A 17 -0.26 -3.52 -9.15
N GLY A 18 -1.37 -3.57 -9.91
CA GLY A 18 -1.31 -3.56 -11.38
C GLY A 18 -0.43 -2.46 -11.97
N ARG A 19 -0.30 -1.32 -11.27
CA ARG A 19 0.57 -0.19 -11.62
C ARG A 19 2.07 -0.52 -11.60
N SER A 20 2.50 -1.43 -10.74
CA SER A 20 3.92 -1.78 -10.64
C SER A 20 4.35 -2.83 -11.65
N LEU A 21 3.44 -3.73 -12.06
CA LEU A 21 3.65 -4.64 -13.19
C LEU A 21 3.85 -3.88 -14.49
N ILE A 22 2.98 -2.94 -14.80
CA ILE A 22 3.09 -2.10 -16.00
C ILE A 22 4.44 -1.37 -16.02
N ARG A 23 4.87 -0.79 -14.91
CA ARG A 23 6.17 -0.11 -14.81
C ARG A 23 7.36 -1.06 -15.03
N SER A 24 7.32 -2.28 -14.51
CA SER A 24 8.36 -3.28 -14.72
C SER A 24 8.42 -3.72 -16.19
N LEU A 25 7.25 -3.90 -16.83
CA LEU A 25 7.15 -4.24 -18.24
C LEU A 25 7.65 -3.09 -19.13
N VAL A 26 7.32 -1.84 -18.81
CA VAL A 26 7.81 -0.67 -19.54
C VAL A 26 9.33 -0.54 -19.42
N THR A 27 9.89 -0.73 -18.21
CA THR A 27 11.34 -0.65 -18.03
C THR A 27 12.13 -1.80 -18.65
N ALA A 28 11.55 -3.01 -18.75
CA ALA A 28 12.16 -4.11 -19.49
C ALA A 28 11.94 -3.95 -21.01
N GLY A 29 10.80 -3.41 -21.40
CA GLY A 29 10.38 -3.28 -22.79
C GLY A 29 11.30 -2.36 -23.60
N TYR A 30 11.72 -1.21 -23.09
CA TYR A 30 12.60 -0.31 -23.83
C TYR A 30 13.98 -0.94 -24.11
N LEU A 31 14.52 -1.75 -23.17
CA LEU A 31 15.77 -2.47 -23.35
C LEU A 31 15.62 -3.50 -24.47
N ALA A 32 14.56 -4.33 -24.41
CA ALA A 32 14.33 -5.35 -25.42
C ALA A 32 14.14 -4.73 -26.82
N ILE A 33 13.28 -3.71 -26.94
CA ILE A 33 13.03 -3.03 -28.23
C ILE A 33 14.30 -2.37 -28.76
N GLY A 34 15.02 -1.64 -27.92
CA GLY A 34 16.26 -0.98 -28.32
C GLY A 34 17.33 -1.95 -28.79
N ILE A 35 17.52 -3.08 -28.07
CA ILE A 35 18.46 -4.13 -28.44
C ILE A 35 18.05 -4.80 -29.77
N ILE A 36 16.76 -5.12 -29.93
CA ILE A 36 16.24 -5.71 -31.17
C ILE A 36 16.54 -4.79 -32.36
N PHE A 37 16.26 -3.50 -32.25
CA PHE A 37 16.53 -2.53 -33.33
C PHE A 37 18.02 -2.43 -33.65
N LEU A 38 18.89 -2.49 -32.62
CA LEU A 38 20.32 -2.51 -32.84
C LEU A 38 20.78 -3.78 -33.59
N VAL A 39 20.36 -4.96 -33.11
CA VAL A 39 20.73 -6.25 -33.73
C VAL A 39 20.28 -6.29 -35.19
N TYR A 40 19.01 -5.97 -35.46
CA TYR A 40 18.51 -5.94 -36.84
C TYR A 40 19.18 -4.86 -37.69
N GLY A 41 19.42 -3.68 -37.14
CA GLY A 41 20.09 -2.58 -37.85
C GLY A 41 21.55 -2.90 -38.22
N TYR A 42 22.23 -3.74 -37.41
CA TYR A 42 23.60 -4.22 -37.77
C TYR A 42 23.55 -5.39 -38.73
N SER A 43 22.63 -6.36 -38.56
CA SER A 43 22.45 -7.52 -39.43
C SER A 43 22.08 -7.11 -40.85
N GLU A 44 21.08 -6.25 -41.00
CA GLU A 44 20.58 -5.81 -42.29
C GLU A 44 21.26 -4.53 -42.85
N GLN A 45 22.34 -4.08 -42.23
CA GLN A 45 23.07 -2.86 -42.59
C GLN A 45 22.18 -1.59 -42.66
N GLN A 46 21.02 -1.61 -41.95
CA GLN A 46 20.05 -0.51 -42.00
C GLN A 46 20.37 0.56 -40.97
N GLN A 47 20.84 1.70 -41.45
CA GLN A 47 21.23 2.84 -40.62
C GLN A 47 20.07 3.39 -39.75
N ILE A 48 18.85 3.47 -40.32
CA ILE A 48 17.70 4.00 -39.65
C ILE A 48 17.36 3.17 -38.41
N LEU A 49 17.41 1.83 -38.48
CA LEU A 49 17.17 0.95 -37.35
C LEU A 49 18.22 1.10 -36.25
N ARG A 50 19.51 1.33 -36.60
CA ARG A 50 20.57 1.60 -35.62
C ARG A 50 20.31 2.88 -34.85
N ILE A 51 19.99 3.96 -35.57
CA ILE A 51 19.63 5.25 -34.95
C ILE A 51 18.40 5.13 -34.07
N ALA A 52 17.35 4.45 -34.53
CA ALA A 52 16.13 4.19 -33.76
C ALA A 52 16.42 3.39 -32.49
N GLY A 53 17.26 2.36 -32.58
CA GLY A 53 17.66 1.56 -31.40
C GLY A 53 18.41 2.38 -30.36
N ILE A 54 19.36 3.19 -30.79
CA ILE A 54 20.10 4.12 -29.90
C ILE A 54 19.13 5.14 -29.27
N ALA A 55 18.24 5.72 -30.06
CA ALA A 55 17.25 6.68 -29.55
C ALA A 55 16.30 6.06 -28.49
N VAL A 56 15.80 4.85 -28.73
CA VAL A 56 14.96 4.11 -27.79
C VAL A 56 15.71 3.83 -26.49
N LEU A 57 16.97 3.41 -26.55
CA LEU A 57 17.78 3.15 -25.35
C LEU A 57 18.10 4.42 -24.58
N SER A 58 18.41 5.53 -25.26
CA SER A 58 18.73 6.80 -24.63
C SER A 58 17.51 7.43 -23.98
N ILE A 59 16.42 7.59 -24.73
CA ILE A 59 15.17 8.20 -24.19
C ILE A 59 14.56 7.31 -23.13
N GLY A 60 14.44 6.00 -23.39
CA GLY A 60 13.92 5.03 -22.44
C GLY A 60 14.76 4.92 -21.17
N GLY A 61 16.10 4.94 -21.32
CA GLY A 61 17.05 4.96 -20.21
C GLY A 61 16.91 6.20 -19.33
N LEU A 62 16.76 7.38 -19.93
CA LEU A 62 16.54 8.64 -19.22
C LEU A 62 15.22 8.61 -18.43
N ILE A 63 14.12 8.22 -19.07
CA ILE A 63 12.81 8.14 -18.42
C ILE A 63 12.84 7.12 -17.25
N ALA A 64 13.43 5.94 -17.49
CA ALA A 64 13.55 4.90 -16.48
C ALA A 64 14.45 5.34 -15.31
N TRP A 65 15.54 6.07 -15.59
CA TRP A 65 16.40 6.64 -14.56
C TRP A 65 15.66 7.67 -13.71
N LEU A 66 14.97 8.63 -14.32
CA LEU A 66 14.19 9.66 -13.60
C LEU A 66 13.10 9.01 -12.72
N ALA A 67 12.42 8.00 -13.25
CA ALA A 67 11.40 7.25 -12.49
C ALA A 67 11.99 6.47 -11.30
N ALA A 68 13.16 5.82 -11.51
CA ALA A 68 13.87 5.10 -10.45
C ALA A 68 14.44 6.04 -9.40
N LEU A 69 15.01 7.18 -9.82
CA LEU A 69 15.55 8.20 -8.92
C LEU A 69 14.46 8.86 -8.08
N ARG A 70 13.32 9.21 -8.69
CA ARG A 70 12.16 9.76 -7.95
C ARG A 70 11.70 8.78 -6.88
N ARG A 71 11.60 7.50 -7.21
CA ARG A 71 11.18 6.48 -6.26
C ARG A 71 12.20 6.26 -5.14
N TYR A 72 13.49 6.25 -5.48
CA TYR A 72 14.56 6.19 -4.49
C TYR A 72 14.48 7.35 -3.50
N ARG A 73 14.30 8.60 -4.01
CA ARG A 73 14.17 9.79 -3.16
C ARG A 73 12.96 9.71 -2.26
N ILE A 74 11.79 9.32 -2.76
CA ILE A 74 10.59 9.18 -1.93
C ILE A 74 10.85 8.21 -0.76
N ILE A 75 11.53 7.09 -0.98
CA ILE A 75 11.84 6.12 0.07
C ILE A 75 12.96 6.62 0.99
N ALA A 76 13.96 7.33 0.44
CA ALA A 76 15.12 7.78 1.21
C ALA A 76 14.84 9.04 2.05
N ASP A 77 13.96 9.92 1.57
CA ASP A 77 13.70 11.23 2.15
C ASP A 77 12.46 11.23 3.07
N THR A 78 11.70 10.10 3.13
CA THR A 78 10.56 10.00 4.05
C THR A 78 11.08 9.76 5.47
N PRO A 79 10.73 10.65 6.43
CA PRO A 79 11.18 10.49 7.81
C PRO A 79 10.49 9.31 8.49
N THR A 80 11.24 8.54 9.26
CA THR A 80 10.69 7.50 10.14
C THR A 80 9.93 8.17 11.27
N ALA A 81 8.67 7.84 11.42
CA ALA A 81 7.81 8.36 12.47
C ALA A 81 7.64 7.34 13.60
N VAL A 82 7.41 7.85 14.80
CA VAL A 82 7.01 7.07 15.97
C VAL A 82 5.49 7.22 16.12
N LEU A 83 4.75 6.12 16.28
CA LEU A 83 3.28 6.11 16.24
C LEU A 83 2.65 7.12 17.20
N ARG A 84 3.15 7.21 18.43
CA ARG A 84 2.65 8.16 19.45
C ARG A 84 2.69 9.62 19.00
N SER A 85 3.63 10.00 18.16
CA SER A 85 3.86 11.40 17.72
C SER A 85 3.80 11.56 16.21
N ALA A 86 3.37 10.54 15.48
CA ALA A 86 3.36 10.56 14.03
C ALA A 86 2.39 11.64 13.51
N ALA A 87 2.91 12.51 12.65
CA ALA A 87 2.08 13.48 11.94
C ALA A 87 1.19 12.78 10.93
N GLN A 88 0.02 13.36 10.68
CA GLN A 88 -0.84 12.89 9.57
C GLN A 88 -0.16 13.12 8.22
N GLY A 89 -0.44 12.25 7.26
CA GLY A 89 0.08 12.31 5.92
C GLY A 89 1.09 11.20 5.61
N TYR A 90 1.97 11.45 4.66
CA TYR A 90 2.88 10.43 4.14
C TYR A 90 4.09 10.23 5.05
N VAL A 91 4.14 9.09 5.72
CA VAL A 91 5.16 8.74 6.73
C VAL A 91 5.71 7.33 6.52
N GLU A 92 6.88 7.10 7.12
CA GLU A 92 7.50 5.79 7.29
C GLU A 92 7.27 5.31 8.72
N LEU A 93 6.81 4.08 8.88
CA LEU A 93 6.66 3.39 10.16
C LEU A 93 7.47 2.11 10.17
N VAL A 94 8.03 1.78 11.32
CA VAL A 94 8.70 0.50 11.57
C VAL A 94 8.13 -0.09 12.85
N GLY A 95 7.65 -1.32 12.78
CA GLY A 95 7.06 -1.97 13.94
C GLY A 95 6.78 -3.45 13.70
N THR A 96 6.19 -4.09 14.68
CA THR A 96 5.87 -5.52 14.67
C THR A 96 4.43 -5.73 14.18
N CYS A 97 4.24 -6.66 13.24
CA CYS A 97 2.91 -7.03 12.75
C CYS A 97 2.13 -7.85 13.77
N ARG A 98 0.85 -7.51 13.95
CA ARG A 98 -0.09 -8.25 14.79
C ARG A 98 -1.46 -8.41 14.13
N ALA A 99 -2.19 -9.45 14.51
CA ALA A 99 -3.61 -9.58 14.17
C ALA A 99 -4.42 -8.55 14.95
N ILE A 100 -5.51 -8.09 14.35
CA ILE A 100 -6.51 -7.28 15.08
C ILE A 100 -7.13 -8.18 16.16
N PRO A 101 -7.29 -7.70 17.40
CA PRO A 101 -7.93 -8.48 18.47
C PRO A 101 -9.30 -9.02 18.04
N GLY A 102 -9.48 -10.34 18.14
CA GLY A 102 -10.72 -11.02 17.73
C GLY A 102 -10.80 -11.39 16.25
N SER A 103 -9.79 -11.09 15.43
CA SER A 103 -9.73 -11.60 14.06
C SER A 103 -8.92 -12.89 13.99
N ASP A 104 -9.35 -13.80 13.12
CA ASP A 104 -8.64 -15.04 12.84
C ASP A 104 -7.49 -14.78 11.84
N LEU A 105 -6.45 -15.62 11.93
CA LEU A 105 -5.37 -15.61 10.95
C LEU A 105 -5.84 -16.25 9.64
N LEU A 106 -5.35 -15.70 8.53
CA LEU A 106 -5.68 -16.18 7.20
C LEU A 106 -4.99 -17.51 6.91
N LEU A 107 -5.74 -18.41 6.29
CA LEU A 107 -5.26 -19.72 5.85
C LEU A 107 -5.31 -19.81 4.33
N TYR A 108 -4.21 -20.14 3.69
CA TYR A 108 -4.16 -20.33 2.24
C TYR A 108 -3.30 -21.53 1.84
N GLY A 109 -3.95 -22.60 1.43
CA GLY A 109 -3.32 -23.82 0.94
C GLY A 109 -2.30 -24.43 1.91
N LYS A 110 -1.02 -24.44 1.53
CA LYS A 110 0.10 -24.93 2.35
C LYS A 110 0.90 -23.80 3.03
N ALA A 111 0.46 -22.56 2.93
CA ALA A 111 1.07 -21.47 3.67
C ALA A 111 0.72 -21.57 5.16
N PRO A 112 1.61 -21.13 6.07
CA PRO A 112 1.27 -21.04 7.48
C PRO A 112 0.18 -19.99 7.71
N PRO A 113 -0.53 -20.02 8.87
CA PRO A 113 -1.46 -18.97 9.26
C PRO A 113 -0.76 -17.61 9.22
N CYS A 114 -1.33 -16.64 8.51
CA CYS A 114 -0.68 -15.37 8.20
C CYS A 114 -1.64 -14.19 8.34
N LEU A 115 -1.09 -12.97 8.34
CA LEU A 115 -1.84 -11.72 8.39
C LEU A 115 -2.26 -11.23 7.01
N TRP A 116 -1.45 -11.54 6.01
CA TRP A 116 -1.65 -11.13 4.63
C TRP A 116 -0.97 -12.14 3.69
N TYR A 117 -1.57 -12.37 2.53
CA TYR A 117 -0.96 -13.21 1.49
C TYR A 117 -1.22 -12.67 0.08
N LEU A 118 -0.30 -13.04 -0.83
CA LEU A 118 -0.48 -12.98 -2.28
C LEU A 118 -0.13 -14.33 -2.88
N ALA A 119 -1.11 -14.96 -3.50
CA ALA A 119 -0.96 -16.19 -4.25
C ALA A 119 -0.84 -15.91 -5.75
N THR A 120 0.15 -16.50 -6.37
CA THR A 120 0.31 -16.57 -7.82
C THR A 120 0.06 -18.01 -8.24
N ILE A 121 -0.97 -18.20 -9.07
CA ILE A 121 -1.44 -19.49 -9.54
C ILE A 121 -1.11 -19.58 -11.02
N LEU A 122 -0.30 -20.59 -11.40
CA LEU A 122 0.04 -20.88 -12.79
C LEU A 122 -0.61 -22.20 -13.19
N GLU A 123 -1.60 -22.12 -14.03
CA GLU A 123 -2.30 -23.28 -14.59
C GLU A 123 -1.71 -23.61 -15.96
N GLN A 124 -1.17 -24.83 -16.11
CA GLN A 124 -0.68 -25.35 -17.37
C GLN A 124 -1.75 -26.26 -18.00
N ASN A 125 -2.46 -25.72 -18.98
CA ASN A 125 -3.40 -26.54 -19.75
C ASN A 125 -2.67 -27.18 -20.94
N ARG A 126 -2.47 -28.49 -20.87
CA ARG A 126 -1.84 -29.27 -21.95
C ARG A 126 -2.93 -29.76 -22.90
N SER A 127 -3.12 -29.06 -24.00
CA SER A 127 -3.89 -29.57 -25.14
C SER A 127 -2.94 -30.23 -26.16
N PHE A 128 -3.43 -31.16 -26.95
CA PHE A 128 -2.65 -31.97 -27.91
C PHE A 128 -1.77 -31.14 -28.89
N SER A 129 -2.02 -29.87 -29.06
CA SER A 129 -1.25 -29.00 -29.99
C SER A 129 -0.64 -27.75 -29.39
N LYS A 130 -1.03 -27.30 -28.18
CA LYS A 130 -0.49 -26.07 -27.56
C LYS A 130 -0.55 -26.15 -26.03
N THR A 131 0.57 -25.90 -25.38
CA THR A 131 0.62 -25.63 -23.93
C THR A 131 0.21 -24.17 -23.69
N ARG A 132 -0.93 -23.96 -23.05
CA ARG A 132 -1.38 -22.63 -22.62
C ARG A 132 -1.14 -22.48 -21.11
N THR A 133 -0.37 -21.47 -20.72
CA THR A 133 -0.17 -21.12 -19.32
C THR A 133 -1.04 -19.92 -18.97
N THR A 134 -1.92 -20.08 -18.00
CA THR A 134 -2.74 -19.00 -17.44
C THR A 134 -2.18 -18.63 -16.07
N THR A 135 -1.98 -17.34 -15.83
CA THR A 135 -1.54 -16.82 -14.54
C THR A 135 -2.69 -16.09 -13.88
N ARG A 136 -3.01 -16.48 -12.65
CA ARG A 136 -4.02 -15.82 -11.80
C ARG A 136 -3.37 -15.33 -10.53
N PHE A 137 -3.83 -14.20 -10.01
CA PHE A 137 -3.36 -13.63 -8.75
C PHE A 137 -4.54 -13.56 -7.78
N GLU A 138 -4.31 -14.01 -6.55
CA GLU A 138 -5.26 -13.90 -5.44
C GLU A 138 -4.53 -13.26 -4.27
N ARG A 139 -5.13 -12.25 -3.65
CA ARG A 139 -4.56 -11.59 -2.47
C ARG A 139 -5.63 -11.39 -1.41
N SER A 140 -5.21 -11.35 -0.15
CA SER A 140 -6.08 -10.93 0.94
C SER A 140 -6.18 -9.40 0.97
N GLU A 141 -7.35 -8.91 1.40
CA GLU A 141 -7.64 -7.49 1.62
C GLU A 141 -7.80 -7.18 3.11
N ASP A 142 -7.56 -8.20 3.96
CA ASP A 142 -7.74 -8.08 5.40
C ASP A 142 -6.74 -7.11 6.01
N THR A 143 -7.23 -6.27 6.89
CA THR A 143 -6.44 -5.31 7.64
C THR A 143 -5.74 -5.99 8.81
N PHE A 144 -4.58 -5.46 9.21
CA PHE A 144 -3.82 -5.95 10.36
C PHE A 144 -3.18 -4.78 11.10
N LEU A 145 -2.57 -5.04 12.26
CA LEU A 145 -1.92 -4.03 13.08
C LEU A 145 -0.41 -4.01 12.88
N ILE A 146 0.17 -2.83 13.00
CA ILE A 146 1.59 -2.60 13.26
C ILE A 146 1.73 -1.90 14.61
N GLU A 147 2.66 -2.36 15.45
CA GLU A 147 2.99 -1.81 16.76
C GLU A 147 4.47 -1.47 16.84
N ASP A 148 4.80 -0.27 17.32
CA ASP A 148 6.19 0.19 17.50
C ASP A 148 6.61 0.31 18.98
N GLY A 149 5.80 -0.21 19.91
CA GLY A 149 5.98 -0.08 21.35
C GLY A 149 5.50 1.25 21.94
N THR A 150 5.10 2.22 21.11
CA THR A 150 4.56 3.52 21.54
C THR A 150 3.08 3.67 21.21
N GLY A 151 2.58 2.85 20.28
CA GLY A 151 1.20 2.84 19.82
C GLY A 151 0.95 1.76 18.79
N GLU A 152 -0.30 1.71 18.31
CA GLU A 152 -0.77 0.78 17.29
C GLU A 152 -1.34 1.55 16.09
N CYS A 153 -1.13 1.00 14.89
CA CYS A 153 -1.70 1.51 13.65
C CYS A 153 -2.30 0.37 12.84
N VAL A 154 -3.53 0.55 12.39
CA VAL A 154 -4.16 -0.36 11.43
C VAL A 154 -3.52 -0.15 10.06
N ILE A 155 -3.12 -1.23 9.42
CA ILE A 155 -2.66 -1.24 8.03
C ILE A 155 -3.78 -1.77 7.15
N ASP A 156 -4.22 -0.95 6.20
CA ASP A 156 -5.09 -1.36 5.11
C ASP A 156 -4.21 -1.68 3.90
N PRO A 157 -3.96 -2.96 3.58
CA PRO A 157 -3.01 -3.36 2.54
C PRO A 157 -3.55 -3.14 1.12
N GLU A 158 -4.74 -2.59 0.96
CA GLU A 158 -5.32 -2.31 -0.35
C GLU A 158 -4.37 -1.41 -1.15
N HIS A 159 -4.07 -1.80 -2.39
CA HIS A 159 -3.11 -1.12 -3.27
C HIS A 159 -1.64 -1.06 -2.79
N ALA A 160 -1.28 -1.75 -1.70
CA ALA A 160 0.10 -1.84 -1.25
C ALA A 160 0.99 -2.64 -2.23
N GLU A 161 2.23 -2.20 -2.39
CA GLU A 161 3.31 -3.02 -2.92
C GLU A 161 3.95 -3.76 -1.75
N VAL A 162 3.67 -5.06 -1.61
CA VAL A 162 4.20 -5.85 -0.49
C VAL A 162 5.46 -6.60 -0.94
N LEU A 163 6.55 -6.43 -0.19
CA LEU A 163 7.82 -7.11 -0.39
C LEU A 163 8.08 -8.05 0.77
N SER A 164 7.58 -9.28 0.67
CA SER A 164 7.75 -10.28 1.71
C SER A 164 9.07 -11.05 1.56
N ALA A 165 9.71 -11.37 2.70
CA ALA A 165 10.79 -12.34 2.80
C ALA A 165 10.26 -13.77 2.82
N HIS A 166 9.00 -13.96 3.26
CA HIS A 166 8.39 -15.27 3.38
C HIS A 166 7.70 -15.68 2.08
N GLN A 167 8.02 -16.88 1.62
CA GLN A 167 7.45 -17.44 0.41
C GLN A 167 7.36 -18.95 0.55
N THR A 168 6.26 -19.53 0.11
CA THR A 168 6.12 -20.97 -0.06
C THR A 168 5.59 -21.29 -1.45
N SER A 169 5.89 -22.48 -1.96
CA SER A 169 5.40 -22.92 -3.25
C SER A 169 5.11 -24.42 -3.24
N TRP A 170 4.06 -24.81 -3.96
CA TRP A 170 3.71 -26.21 -4.12
C TRP A 170 3.04 -26.43 -5.47
N ARG A 171 2.93 -27.68 -5.85
CA ARG A 171 2.25 -28.12 -7.06
C ARG A 171 1.07 -29.01 -6.70
N ASN A 172 -0.04 -28.83 -7.40
CA ASN A 172 -1.19 -29.71 -7.35
C ASN A 172 -1.64 -30.01 -8.78
N GLY A 173 -1.36 -31.22 -9.25
CA GLY A 173 -1.57 -31.59 -10.67
C GLY A 173 -0.77 -30.70 -11.61
N ASP A 174 -1.48 -30.09 -12.57
CA ASP A 174 -0.91 -29.16 -13.55
C ASP A 174 -0.88 -27.70 -13.09
N THR A 175 -1.27 -27.45 -11.83
CA THR A 175 -1.29 -26.10 -11.25
C THR A 175 -0.12 -25.92 -10.28
N TYR A 176 0.63 -24.84 -10.49
CA TYR A 176 1.72 -24.42 -9.62
C TYR A 176 1.29 -23.21 -8.82
N TYR A 177 1.40 -23.31 -7.51
CA TYR A 177 1.08 -22.24 -6.54
C TYR A 177 2.35 -21.65 -5.98
N ARG A 178 2.41 -20.33 -5.89
CA ARG A 178 3.44 -19.61 -5.18
C ARG A 178 2.78 -18.54 -4.35
N VAL A 179 3.02 -18.55 -3.04
CA VAL A 179 2.39 -17.66 -2.07
C VAL A 179 3.45 -16.91 -1.29
N CYS A 180 3.36 -15.58 -1.32
CA CYS A 180 4.09 -14.69 -0.43
C CYS A 180 3.17 -14.27 0.70
N TYR A 181 3.66 -14.16 1.93
CA TYR A 181 2.83 -13.88 3.09
C TYR A 181 3.57 -13.07 4.16
N LEU A 182 2.82 -12.45 5.06
CA LEU A 182 3.31 -11.76 6.26
C LEU A 182 2.82 -12.50 7.50
N LEU A 183 3.72 -12.74 8.45
CA LEU A 183 3.43 -13.47 9.68
C LEU A 183 3.17 -12.52 10.84
N PRO A 184 2.37 -12.92 11.83
CA PRO A 184 2.39 -12.27 13.13
C PRO A 184 3.79 -12.29 13.73
N GLY A 185 4.23 -11.15 14.26
CA GLY A 185 5.58 -11.01 14.82
C GLY A 185 6.64 -10.55 13.83
N ASP A 186 6.33 -10.47 12.53
CA ASP A 186 7.27 -9.90 11.55
C ASP A 186 7.55 -8.42 11.86
N GLN A 187 8.82 -8.02 11.74
CA GLN A 187 9.18 -6.62 11.68
C GLN A 187 8.76 -6.06 10.31
N LEU A 188 7.84 -5.12 10.31
CA LEU A 188 7.33 -4.48 9.10
C LEU A 188 7.87 -3.06 8.97
N TYR A 189 8.39 -2.77 7.81
CA TYR A 189 8.68 -1.44 7.30
C TYR A 189 7.50 -1.02 6.41
N ALA A 190 6.81 0.04 6.77
CA ALA A 190 5.63 0.53 6.06
C ALA A 190 5.82 2.00 5.67
N ILE A 191 5.58 2.33 4.41
CA ILE A 191 5.52 3.73 3.93
C ILE A 191 4.16 3.93 3.29
N GLY A 192 3.38 4.89 3.80
CA GLY A 192 2.04 5.16 3.30
C GLY A 192 1.46 6.46 3.83
N ASP A 193 0.19 6.71 3.54
CA ASP A 193 -0.56 7.85 4.07
C ASP A 193 -1.19 7.46 5.41
N MET A 194 -0.73 8.09 6.48
CA MET A 194 -1.25 7.86 7.82
C MET A 194 -2.30 8.89 8.17
N ARG A 195 -3.44 8.42 8.64
CA ARG A 195 -4.54 9.25 9.16
C ARG A 195 -4.91 8.80 10.56
N THR A 196 -5.22 9.75 11.41
CA THR A 196 -5.76 9.46 12.74
C THR A 196 -7.26 9.67 12.67
N LEU A 197 -8.01 8.59 12.82
CA LEU A 197 -9.46 8.61 12.91
C LEU A 197 -9.82 8.79 14.38
N ARG A 198 -10.39 9.92 14.74
CA ARG A 198 -10.92 10.16 16.08
C ARG A 198 -12.43 9.96 16.05
N ALA A 199 -12.98 9.40 17.11
CA ALA A 199 -14.44 9.31 17.26
C ALA A 199 -15.12 10.70 17.15
N ALA A 200 -14.36 11.76 17.44
CA ALA A 200 -14.81 13.14 17.34
C ALA A 200 -14.74 13.74 15.91
N ASP A 201 -14.10 13.06 14.94
CA ASP A 201 -14.03 13.53 13.54
C ASP A 201 -15.34 13.21 12.77
N GLY A 202 -16.20 12.32 13.31
CA GLY A 202 -17.61 12.25 12.96
C GLY A 202 -18.29 13.54 13.46
N THR A 203 -19.20 14.10 12.68
CA THR A 203 -19.93 15.33 12.99
C THR A 203 -20.59 15.25 14.38
N LEU A 204 -19.88 15.71 15.42
CA LEU A 204 -20.49 15.93 16.74
C LEU A 204 -21.41 17.14 16.62
N ASP A 205 -22.66 16.91 16.22
CA ASP A 205 -23.68 17.94 16.18
C ASP A 205 -24.36 18.05 17.56
N ARG A 206 -23.87 19.00 18.36
CA ARG A 206 -24.40 19.26 19.69
C ARG A 206 -25.92 19.45 19.70
N ARG A 207 -26.49 20.12 18.67
CA ARG A 207 -27.93 20.36 18.62
C ARG A 207 -28.71 19.08 18.32
N ALA A 208 -28.25 18.30 17.37
CA ALA A 208 -28.86 17.02 17.04
C ALA A 208 -28.80 16.05 18.22
N ASP A 209 -27.65 15.99 18.91
CA ASP A 209 -27.44 15.07 20.03
C ASP A 209 -28.24 15.47 21.26
N VAL A 210 -28.32 16.75 21.59
CA VAL A 210 -29.22 17.25 22.64
C VAL A 210 -30.68 16.94 22.32
N SER A 211 -31.09 17.15 21.06
CA SER A 211 -32.46 16.84 20.65
C SER A 211 -32.74 15.33 20.69
N ALA A 212 -31.77 14.49 20.38
CA ALA A 212 -31.88 13.04 20.48
C ALA A 212 -32.01 12.59 21.95
N LEU A 213 -31.18 13.13 22.84
CA LEU A 213 -31.21 12.83 24.28
C LEU A 213 -32.50 13.27 24.92
N LEU A 214 -33.01 14.46 24.56
CA LEU A 214 -34.32 14.92 25.06
C LEU A 214 -35.49 14.06 24.55
N ARG A 215 -35.42 13.53 23.35
CA ARG A 215 -36.39 12.57 22.81
C ARG A 215 -36.36 11.26 23.60
N GLU A 216 -35.16 10.74 23.90
CA GLU A 216 -34.97 9.56 24.73
C GLU A 216 -35.59 9.75 26.11
N TRP A 217 -35.29 10.85 26.79
CA TRP A 217 -35.89 11.16 28.10
C TRP A 217 -37.40 11.29 28.07
N LYS A 218 -37.97 11.83 26.99
CA LYS A 218 -39.43 11.93 26.82
C LYS A 218 -40.11 10.56 26.68
N THR A 219 -39.39 9.54 26.24
CA THR A 219 -39.92 8.17 26.10
C THR A 219 -40.19 7.56 27.49
N ASP A 220 -39.36 7.90 28.49
CA ASP A 220 -39.57 7.53 29.89
C ASP A 220 -40.03 8.75 30.71
N ARG A 221 -41.35 9.03 30.62
CA ARG A 221 -41.97 10.16 31.34
C ARG A 221 -41.79 10.06 32.84
N ALA A 222 -41.83 8.85 33.40
CA ALA A 222 -41.74 8.66 34.87
C ALA A 222 -40.34 9.07 35.36
N ALA A 223 -39.27 8.64 34.68
CA ALA A 223 -37.90 9.03 34.99
C ALA A 223 -37.65 10.52 34.78
N LEU A 224 -38.28 11.12 33.75
CA LEU A 224 -38.18 12.56 33.48
C LEU A 224 -38.78 13.39 34.60
N VAL A 225 -40.02 13.07 35.07
CA VAL A 225 -40.68 13.72 36.21
C VAL A 225 -39.84 13.50 37.46
N GLN A 226 -39.44 12.29 37.78
CA GLN A 226 -38.61 12.02 38.96
C GLN A 226 -37.33 12.84 39.02
N ARG A 227 -36.76 13.16 37.87
CA ARG A 227 -35.46 13.89 37.77
C ARG A 227 -35.60 15.40 37.73
N PHE A 228 -36.69 15.95 37.19
CA PHE A 228 -36.79 17.38 36.87
C PHE A 228 -38.04 18.06 37.47
N ASP A 229 -39.04 17.33 37.96
CA ASP A 229 -40.16 17.88 38.70
C ASP A 229 -39.65 18.40 40.06
N THR A 230 -39.54 19.72 40.18
CA THR A 230 -39.00 20.37 41.39
C THR A 230 -40.11 20.76 42.36
N ASN A 231 -41.31 20.99 41.84
CA ASN A 231 -42.45 21.40 42.63
C ASN A 231 -43.32 20.24 43.16
N GLY A 232 -43.10 19.02 42.59
CA GLY A 232 -43.77 17.78 43.00
C GLY A 232 -45.23 17.67 42.53
N ASP A 233 -45.63 18.38 41.46
CA ASP A 233 -46.98 18.34 40.92
C ASP A 233 -47.22 17.20 39.92
N GLY A 234 -46.18 16.44 39.54
CA GLY A 234 -46.22 15.31 38.61
C GLY A 234 -46.23 15.72 37.14
N GLU A 235 -46.08 16.99 36.83
CA GLU A 235 -45.97 17.53 35.48
C GLU A 235 -44.63 18.29 35.30
N ILE A 236 -44.18 18.42 34.08
CA ILE A 236 -42.98 19.23 33.78
C ILE A 236 -43.42 20.58 33.18
N ASP A 237 -43.24 21.64 33.95
CA ASP A 237 -43.53 22.98 33.51
C ASP A 237 -42.42 23.56 32.59
N LEU A 238 -42.64 24.79 32.10
CA LEU A 238 -41.70 25.44 31.17
C LEU A 238 -40.32 25.66 31.81
N GLN A 239 -40.28 26.03 33.11
CA GLN A 239 -39.04 26.28 33.83
C GLN A 239 -38.25 25.00 34.08
N GLU A 240 -38.93 23.96 34.46
CA GLU A 240 -38.39 22.61 34.69
C GLU A 240 -37.89 22.00 33.36
N TRP A 241 -38.66 22.23 32.28
CA TRP A 241 -38.23 21.87 30.94
C TRP A 241 -36.94 22.55 30.50
N GLN A 242 -36.77 23.87 30.80
CA GLN A 242 -35.51 24.57 30.56
C GLN A 242 -34.36 23.98 31.38
N GLY A 243 -34.64 23.56 32.60
CA GLY A 243 -33.73 22.79 33.45
C GLY A 243 -33.29 21.47 32.80
N ALA A 244 -34.25 20.72 32.26
CA ALA A 244 -33.97 19.48 31.53
C ALA A 244 -33.13 19.70 30.25
N VAL A 245 -33.44 20.73 29.47
CA VAL A 245 -32.64 21.12 28.25
C VAL A 245 -31.20 21.50 28.64
N SER A 246 -31.05 22.24 29.74
CA SER A 246 -29.72 22.62 30.23
C SER A 246 -28.90 21.42 30.71
N ALA A 247 -29.57 20.47 31.38
CA ALA A 247 -28.95 19.20 31.83
C ALA A 247 -28.54 18.34 30.62
N ALA A 248 -29.42 18.18 29.64
CA ALA A 248 -29.10 17.45 28.40
C ALA A 248 -27.92 18.07 27.68
N GLY A 249 -27.84 19.40 27.61
CA GLY A 249 -26.68 20.10 27.07
C GLY A 249 -25.37 19.77 27.79
N ARG A 250 -25.38 19.74 29.15
CA ARG A 250 -24.19 19.38 29.93
C ARG A 250 -23.79 17.91 29.73
N ASP A 251 -24.75 17.01 29.69
CA ASP A 251 -24.50 15.58 29.48
C ASP A 251 -23.91 15.33 28.09
N VAL A 252 -24.42 15.97 27.03
CA VAL A 252 -23.87 15.90 25.67
C VAL A 252 -22.47 16.51 25.63
N ASP A 253 -22.25 17.67 26.24
CA ASP A 253 -20.93 18.30 26.28
C ASP A 253 -19.89 17.43 27.03
N ALA A 254 -20.32 16.69 28.05
CA ALA A 254 -19.46 15.74 28.76
C ALA A 254 -19.11 14.55 27.86
N ARG A 255 -20.11 13.92 27.21
CA ARG A 255 -19.90 12.83 26.25
C ARG A 255 -18.97 13.24 25.08
N HIS A 256 -19.18 14.44 24.52
CA HIS A 256 -18.34 14.97 23.47
C HIS A 256 -16.90 15.21 23.94
N ARG A 257 -16.69 15.69 25.18
CA ARG A 257 -15.35 15.80 25.77
C ARG A 257 -14.69 14.45 25.94
N GLU A 258 -15.39 13.48 26.43
CA GLU A 258 -14.87 12.11 26.62
C GLU A 258 -14.49 11.49 25.27
N MET A 259 -15.33 11.61 24.24
CA MET A 259 -15.01 11.14 22.87
C MET A 259 -13.79 11.85 22.29
N ARG A 260 -13.59 13.14 22.57
CA ARG A 260 -12.39 13.89 22.12
C ARG A 260 -11.12 13.47 22.86
N LEU A 261 -11.24 12.94 24.07
CA LEU A 261 -10.12 12.44 24.88
C LEU A 261 -9.74 11.01 24.56
N GLN A 262 -10.60 10.27 23.85
CA GLN A 262 -10.27 8.91 23.41
C GLN A 262 -9.10 8.96 22.41
N PRO A 263 -8.11 8.09 22.57
CA PRO A 263 -7.02 8.00 21.61
C PRO A 263 -7.59 7.68 20.23
N GLY A 264 -7.15 8.42 19.22
CA GLY A 264 -7.57 8.17 17.85
C GLY A 264 -6.98 6.87 17.32
N LEU A 265 -7.73 6.18 16.48
CA LEU A 265 -7.24 5.03 15.73
C LEU A 265 -6.33 5.52 14.59
N HIS A 266 -5.08 5.10 14.58
CA HIS A 266 -4.20 5.35 13.46
C HIS A 266 -4.48 4.35 12.35
N LEU A 267 -4.63 4.85 11.13
CA LEU A 267 -4.86 4.05 9.92
C LEU A 267 -3.81 4.45 8.88
N MET A 268 -3.10 3.48 8.33
CA MET A 268 -2.21 3.68 7.18
C MET A 268 -2.77 3.00 5.95
N ARG A 269 -2.83 3.74 4.85
CA ARG A 269 -3.37 3.28 3.57
C ARG A 269 -2.60 3.83 2.38
N ALA A 270 -3.03 3.46 1.17
CA ALA A 270 -2.49 4.01 -0.05
C ALA A 270 -2.74 5.53 -0.14
N PRO A 271 -1.72 6.34 -0.47
CA PRO A 271 -1.89 7.76 -0.66
C PRO A 271 -2.68 8.07 -1.93
N ASP A 272 -3.55 9.09 -1.85
CA ASP A 272 -4.42 9.52 -2.96
C ASP A 272 -3.63 10.20 -4.10
N ASP A 273 -2.43 10.73 -3.81
CA ASP A 273 -1.56 11.46 -4.75
C ASP A 273 -0.67 10.58 -5.64
N GLY A 274 -0.82 9.26 -5.55
CA GLY A 274 -0.08 8.29 -6.36
C GLY A 274 1.36 8.04 -5.92
N ARG A 275 1.78 8.54 -4.74
CA ARG A 275 3.02 8.10 -4.09
C ARG A 275 2.96 6.60 -3.81
N PRO A 276 4.11 5.90 -3.70
CA PRO A 276 4.11 4.48 -3.43
C PRO A 276 3.57 4.17 -2.03
N PHE A 277 2.71 3.16 -1.93
CA PHE A 277 2.39 2.51 -0.66
C PHE A 277 3.17 1.21 -0.60
N LEU A 278 4.12 1.11 0.32
CA LEU A 278 5.07 0.01 0.41
C LEU A 278 5.01 -0.64 1.79
N LEU A 279 4.88 -1.95 1.80
CA LEU A 279 4.98 -2.79 2.99
C LEU A 279 6.11 -3.80 2.79
N SER A 280 7.03 -3.91 3.74
CA SER A 280 8.15 -4.84 3.61
C SER A 280 8.59 -5.38 4.97
N ASN A 281 8.72 -6.70 5.08
CA ASN A 281 9.38 -7.34 6.22
C ASN A 281 10.87 -7.61 5.96
N ARG A 282 11.49 -6.87 5.01
CA ARG A 282 12.92 -6.88 4.72
C ARG A 282 13.57 -5.63 5.27
N ASP A 283 14.89 -5.73 5.53
CA ASP A 283 15.68 -4.60 5.97
C ASP A 283 15.51 -3.36 5.05
N PRO A 284 15.13 -2.21 5.60
CA PRO A 284 15.02 -0.96 4.85
C PRO A 284 16.30 -0.57 4.10
N GLY A 285 17.47 -0.94 4.64
CA GLY A 285 18.76 -0.71 4.01
C GLY A 285 18.94 -1.46 2.69
N GLU A 286 18.46 -2.70 2.61
CA GLU A 286 18.47 -3.49 1.38
C GLU A 286 17.54 -2.91 0.31
N LEU A 287 16.37 -2.43 0.73
CA LEU A 287 15.44 -1.77 -0.18
C LEU A 287 16.07 -0.51 -0.80
N ARG A 288 16.64 0.35 0.01
CA ARG A 288 17.32 1.58 -0.45
C ARG A 288 18.46 1.27 -1.40
N LYS A 289 19.33 0.30 -1.08
CA LYS A 289 20.40 -0.17 -1.97
C LYS A 289 19.86 -0.64 -3.32
N ARG A 290 18.79 -1.44 -3.33
CA ARG A 290 18.20 -1.98 -4.55
C ARG A 290 17.66 -0.89 -5.49
N TYR A 291 16.91 0.10 -4.95
CA TYR A 291 16.41 1.20 -5.78
C TYR A 291 17.52 2.10 -6.28
N ARG A 292 18.56 2.34 -5.48
CA ARG A 292 19.77 3.06 -5.87
C ARG A 292 20.50 2.36 -7.03
N TRP A 293 20.73 1.07 -6.94
CA TRP A 293 21.35 0.28 -8.01
C TRP A 293 20.55 0.31 -9.32
N ARG A 294 19.23 0.26 -9.23
CA ARG A 294 18.38 0.40 -10.42
C ARG A 294 18.50 1.77 -11.07
N ALA A 295 18.54 2.83 -10.28
CA ALA A 295 18.78 4.18 -10.81
C ALA A 295 20.13 4.27 -11.52
N TRP A 296 21.20 3.78 -10.91
CA TRP A 296 22.52 3.74 -11.53
C TRP A 296 22.55 2.92 -12.82
N PHE A 297 21.91 1.76 -12.85
CA PHE A 297 21.82 0.94 -14.05
C PHE A 297 21.18 1.69 -15.23
N HIS A 298 20.04 2.33 -15.03
CA HIS A 298 19.38 3.07 -16.10
C HIS A 298 20.16 4.34 -16.51
N LEU A 299 20.84 4.99 -15.57
CA LEU A 299 21.75 6.10 -15.89
C LEU A 299 22.90 5.62 -16.78
N THR A 300 23.50 4.49 -16.47
CA THR A 300 24.59 3.91 -17.29
C THR A 300 24.11 3.59 -18.70
N VAL A 301 22.91 2.99 -18.84
CA VAL A 301 22.31 2.71 -20.15
C VAL A 301 22.09 4.00 -20.93
N PHE A 302 21.54 5.04 -20.29
CA PHE A 302 21.33 6.35 -20.92
C PHE A 302 22.64 6.97 -21.39
N VAL A 303 23.64 7.06 -20.52
CA VAL A 303 24.93 7.69 -20.85
C VAL A 303 25.68 6.91 -21.94
N ALA A 304 25.76 5.58 -21.82
CA ALA A 304 26.44 4.73 -22.77
C ALA A 304 25.79 4.78 -24.17
N SER A 305 24.46 4.70 -24.24
CA SER A 305 23.74 4.76 -25.52
C SER A 305 23.85 6.16 -26.18
N SER A 306 23.77 7.22 -25.35
CA SER A 306 23.91 8.61 -25.84
C SER A 306 25.35 8.90 -26.37
N ALA A 307 26.37 8.46 -25.63
CA ALA A 307 27.76 8.59 -26.04
C ALA A 307 28.00 7.81 -27.34
N TRP A 308 27.49 6.60 -27.45
CA TRP A 308 27.59 5.80 -28.67
C TRP A 308 26.90 6.47 -29.87
N GLY A 309 25.70 7.01 -29.66
CA GLY A 309 25.00 7.79 -30.70
C GLY A 309 25.81 8.98 -31.18
N MET A 310 26.39 9.73 -30.24
CA MET A 310 27.23 10.92 -30.55
C MET A 310 28.48 10.55 -31.35
N THR A 311 29.22 9.51 -30.93
CA THR A 311 30.39 9.04 -31.67
C THR A 311 30.05 8.53 -33.09
N SER A 312 28.89 7.84 -33.20
CA SER A 312 28.42 7.35 -34.52
C SER A 312 28.01 8.47 -35.46
N LEU A 313 27.58 9.61 -34.96
CA LEU A 313 27.25 10.80 -35.74
C LEU A 313 28.52 11.57 -36.13
N LEU A 314 29.45 11.76 -35.18
CA LEU A 314 30.72 12.46 -35.41
C LEU A 314 31.64 11.73 -36.42
N ALA A 315 31.69 10.40 -36.36
CA ALA A 315 32.46 9.60 -37.31
C ALA A 315 31.96 9.69 -38.78
N ARG A 316 30.85 10.40 -39.00
CA ARG A 316 30.19 10.57 -40.31
C ARG A 316 30.09 12.03 -40.75
N ALA A 317 30.55 12.96 -39.92
CA ALA A 317 30.73 14.35 -40.37
C ALA A 317 31.86 14.38 -41.37
N PRO A 318 31.66 14.95 -42.57
CA PRO A 318 32.66 14.99 -43.66
C PRO A 318 33.93 15.76 -43.28
#